data_e0ccbb8e9b5bf6a0d682326054b7c269
#
_entry.id   e0ccbb8e9b5bf6a0d682326054b7c269
#
_cell.length_a   1.000
_cell.length_b   1.000
_cell.length_c   1.000
_cell.angle_alpha   90.00
_cell.angle_beta   90.00
_cell.angle_gamma   90.00
#
_symmetry.space_group_name_H-M   'P 1'
#
loop_
_entity.id
_entity.type
_entity.pdbx_description
1 polymer ?
#
loop_
_entity_poly.entity_id
_entity_poly.type
_entity_poly.pdbx_seq_one_letter_code
_entity_poly.pdbx_strand_id
1 'polypeptide(L)'
;MFIAKQLGHSGIGVDVGNDPVCNELLDLFGVERKVWRIQALESLPDFGCKFDLITAFSTAFHRSADQSLGWGPDEWNFFLDDLFERQLKPGGQIFFEINSGKDKRYFPPAVRELFARRGAEIEGEFVSWKTKPSC
;
A
#
# COMPACT_ATOMS: atom_id res chain seq x y z
N MET A 1 -3.48 -6.94 10.93
CA MET A 1 -3.92 -8.25 10.38
C MET A 1 -4.52 -9.16 11.44
N PHE A 2 -3.80 -9.51 12.53
CA PHE A 2 -4.33 -10.42 13.58
C PHE A 2 -5.67 -9.96 14.16
N ILE A 3 -5.79 -8.69 14.59
CA ILE A 3 -7.03 -8.14 15.15
C ILE A 3 -8.18 -8.21 14.13
N ALA A 4 -7.93 -7.86 12.87
CA ALA A 4 -8.95 -7.94 11.84
C ALA A 4 -9.50 -9.37 11.67
N LYS A 5 -8.62 -10.37 11.72
CA LYS A 5 -9.01 -11.80 11.69
C LYS A 5 -9.87 -12.18 12.90
N GLN A 6 -9.56 -11.70 14.10
CA GLN A 6 -10.37 -11.93 15.30
C GLN A 6 -11.77 -11.29 15.20
N LEU A 7 -11.90 -10.22 14.42
CA LEU A 7 -13.17 -9.56 14.14
C LEU A 7 -13.95 -10.16 12.94
N GLY A 8 -13.48 -11.29 12.41
CA GLY A 8 -14.16 -12.00 11.33
C GLY A 8 -13.80 -11.51 9.91
N HIS A 9 -12.80 -10.66 9.78
CA HIS A 9 -12.29 -10.24 8.47
C HIS A 9 -11.23 -11.22 7.95
N SER A 10 -11.20 -11.44 6.65
CA SER A 10 -10.08 -12.09 5.96
C SER A 10 -9.10 -11.04 5.46
N GLY A 11 -7.83 -11.38 5.41
CA GLY A 11 -6.82 -10.47 4.88
C GLY A 11 -5.48 -11.15 4.68
N ILE A 12 -4.71 -10.63 3.74
CA ILE A 12 -3.36 -11.09 3.42
C ILE A 12 -2.39 -9.92 3.55
N GLY A 13 -1.21 -10.17 4.14
CA GLY A 13 -0.13 -9.20 4.19
C GLY A 13 0.82 -9.33 3.02
N VAL A 14 1.49 -8.23 2.68
CA VAL A 14 2.65 -8.25 1.78
C VAL A 14 3.86 -7.81 2.59
N ASP A 15 4.91 -8.59 2.56
CA ASP A 15 6.14 -8.35 3.33
C ASP A 15 7.35 -8.90 2.58
N VAL A 16 8.52 -8.31 2.78
CA VAL A 16 9.77 -8.75 2.15
C VAL A 16 10.37 -10.02 2.77
N GLY A 17 9.88 -10.45 3.94
CA GLY A 17 10.26 -11.71 4.58
C GLY A 17 11.68 -11.78 5.15
N ASN A 18 12.36 -10.65 5.32
CA ASN A 18 13.76 -10.59 5.70
C ASN A 18 14.01 -10.43 7.21
N ASP A 19 12.96 -10.32 8.02
CA ASP A 19 13.06 -10.22 9.48
C ASP A 19 12.62 -11.55 10.14
N PRO A 20 13.54 -12.32 10.74
CA PRO A 20 13.22 -13.60 11.37
C PRO A 20 12.20 -13.48 12.51
N VAL A 21 12.29 -12.42 13.33
CA VAL A 21 11.37 -12.21 14.45
C VAL A 21 9.96 -11.92 13.94
N CYS A 22 9.85 -11.07 12.92
CA CYS A 22 8.58 -10.80 12.28
C CYS A 22 7.97 -12.06 11.65
N ASN A 23 8.80 -12.89 11.01
CA ASN A 23 8.37 -14.18 10.44
C ASN A 23 7.77 -15.10 11.50
N GLU A 24 8.48 -15.30 12.63
CA GLU A 24 7.99 -16.13 13.74
C GLU A 24 6.68 -15.62 14.33
N LEU A 25 6.52 -14.30 14.47
CA LEU A 25 5.28 -13.70 14.98
C LEU A 25 4.11 -13.90 14.00
N LEU A 26 4.34 -13.73 12.71
CA LEU A 26 3.31 -13.94 11.70
C LEU A 26 2.84 -15.39 11.66
N ASP A 27 3.78 -16.33 11.76
CA ASP A 27 3.49 -17.77 11.83
C ASP A 27 2.73 -18.12 13.12
N LEU A 28 3.17 -17.60 14.27
CA LEU A 28 2.52 -17.81 15.57
C LEU A 28 1.07 -17.33 15.58
N PHE A 29 0.80 -16.17 14.98
CA PHE A 29 -0.54 -15.60 14.91
C PHE A 29 -1.36 -16.08 13.70
N GLY A 30 -0.80 -16.96 12.89
CA GLY A 30 -1.47 -17.48 11.69
C GLY A 30 -1.88 -16.38 10.71
N VAL A 31 -1.04 -15.36 10.55
CA VAL A 31 -1.29 -14.26 9.62
C VAL A 31 -0.82 -14.68 8.24
N GLU A 32 -1.76 -14.77 7.31
CA GLU A 32 -1.45 -15.07 5.92
C GLU A 32 -0.68 -13.91 5.27
N ARG A 33 0.40 -14.23 4.55
CA ARG A 33 1.18 -13.23 3.85
C ARG A 33 1.73 -13.77 2.53
N LYS A 34 2.02 -12.85 1.62
CA LYS A 34 2.81 -13.07 0.42
C LYS A 34 4.17 -12.39 0.58
N VAL A 35 5.24 -13.16 0.47
CA VAL A 35 6.60 -12.60 0.48
C VAL A 35 6.86 -11.96 -0.88
N TRP A 36 6.91 -10.64 -0.91
CA TRP A 36 7.06 -9.85 -2.14
C TRP A 36 7.68 -8.49 -1.85
N ARG A 37 8.63 -8.08 -2.67
CA ARG A 37 9.19 -6.73 -2.65
C ARG A 37 8.44 -5.86 -3.65
N ILE A 38 7.75 -4.84 -3.16
CA ILE A 38 7.11 -3.85 -4.03
C ILE A 38 8.19 -3.00 -4.69
N GLN A 39 8.17 -2.91 -6.02
CA GLN A 39 9.14 -2.18 -6.82
C GLN A 39 8.43 -1.22 -7.78
N ALA A 40 9.16 -0.17 -8.19
CA ALA A 40 8.68 0.79 -9.16
C ALA A 40 8.36 0.12 -10.50
N LEU A 41 7.23 0.48 -11.11
CA LEU A 41 6.78 0.00 -12.43
C LEU A 41 6.65 -1.53 -12.53
N GLU A 42 6.49 -2.20 -11.39
CA GLU A 42 6.25 -3.64 -11.32
C GLU A 42 4.87 -3.90 -10.68
N SER A 43 4.08 -4.75 -11.32
CA SER A 43 2.77 -5.12 -10.81
C SER A 43 2.87 -5.96 -9.55
N LEU A 44 1.92 -5.77 -8.64
CA LEU A 44 1.76 -6.66 -7.50
C LEU A 44 1.43 -8.10 -7.96
N PRO A 45 1.77 -9.10 -7.14
CA PRO A 45 1.43 -10.47 -7.44
C PRO A 45 -0.09 -10.67 -7.51
N ASP A 46 -0.51 -11.71 -8.19
CA ASP A 46 -1.90 -12.13 -8.15
C ASP A 46 -2.22 -12.73 -6.78
N PHE A 47 -3.23 -12.19 -6.11
CA PHE A 47 -3.75 -12.70 -4.84
C PHE A 47 -4.93 -13.64 -5.01
N GLY A 48 -5.43 -13.85 -6.23
CA GLY A 48 -6.62 -14.65 -6.52
C GLY A 48 -7.94 -14.01 -6.09
N CYS A 49 -7.92 -12.82 -5.54
CA CYS A 49 -9.11 -12.07 -5.13
C CYS A 49 -8.85 -10.56 -5.16
N LYS A 50 -9.94 -9.79 -5.13
CA LYS A 50 -9.90 -8.34 -4.93
C LYS A 50 -10.31 -7.99 -3.51
N PHE A 51 -9.81 -6.85 -3.02
CA PHE A 51 -9.95 -6.41 -1.64
C PHE A 51 -10.96 -5.27 -1.49
N ASP A 52 -11.65 -5.24 -0.36
CA ASP A 52 -12.51 -4.13 0.04
C ASP A 52 -11.69 -2.97 0.62
N LEU A 53 -10.56 -3.30 1.24
CA LEU A 53 -9.65 -2.33 1.84
C LEU A 53 -8.19 -2.74 1.59
N ILE A 54 -7.39 -1.80 1.12
CA ILE A 54 -5.94 -1.94 0.98
C ILE A 54 -5.28 -0.89 1.86
N THR A 55 -4.36 -1.32 2.71
CA THR A 55 -3.66 -0.42 3.63
C THR A 55 -2.15 -0.59 3.56
N ALA A 56 -1.43 0.51 3.79
CA ALA A 56 -0.01 0.50 4.05
C ALA A 56 0.27 1.48 5.20
N PHE A 57 0.76 0.98 6.33
CA PHE A 57 1.04 1.77 7.51
C PHE A 57 2.53 1.82 7.81
N SER A 58 3.04 3.01 8.07
CA SER A 58 4.43 3.26 8.46
C SER A 58 5.43 2.60 7.50
N THR A 59 5.16 2.69 6.19
CA THR A 59 5.93 2.01 5.16
C THR A 59 6.76 2.99 4.33
N ALA A 60 7.79 2.48 3.69
CA ALA A 60 8.66 3.23 2.80
C ALA A 60 8.96 2.46 1.50
N PHE A 61 8.06 1.56 1.07
CA PHE A 61 8.25 0.74 -0.13
C PHE A 61 8.53 1.55 -1.41
N HIS A 62 8.04 2.78 -1.44
CA HIS A 62 8.19 3.72 -2.56
C HIS A 62 9.55 4.44 -2.58
N ARG A 63 10.50 4.03 -1.74
CA ARG A 63 11.81 4.68 -1.64
C ARG A 63 12.95 3.70 -1.95
N SER A 64 14.05 4.27 -2.41
CA SER A 64 15.33 3.56 -2.52
C SER A 64 15.79 3.04 -1.14
N ALA A 65 16.67 2.03 -1.14
CA ALA A 65 17.16 1.40 0.09
C ALA A 65 17.84 2.42 1.05
N ASP A 66 18.49 3.43 0.52
CA ASP A 66 19.10 4.52 1.28
C ASP A 66 18.12 5.65 1.64
N GLN A 67 16.86 5.52 1.24
CA GLN A 67 15.77 6.48 1.44
C GLN A 67 16.01 7.88 0.83
N SER A 68 16.99 8.01 -0.05
CA SER A 68 17.33 9.28 -0.69
C SER A 68 16.37 9.67 -1.82
N LEU A 69 15.85 8.66 -2.54
CA LEU A 69 14.94 8.85 -3.67
C LEU A 69 13.61 8.17 -3.40
N GLY A 70 12.54 8.92 -3.60
CA GLY A 70 11.16 8.38 -3.62
C GLY A 70 10.64 8.28 -5.04
N TRP A 71 9.55 7.55 -5.22
CA TRP A 71 8.85 7.45 -6.49
C TRP A 71 8.34 8.82 -6.94
N GLY A 72 8.47 9.04 -8.24
CA GLY A 72 7.86 10.18 -8.92
C GLY A 72 6.42 9.88 -9.37
N PRO A 73 5.83 10.81 -10.13
CA PRO A 73 4.45 10.66 -10.61
C PRO A 73 4.21 9.41 -11.47
N ASP A 74 5.16 8.99 -12.29
CA ASP A 74 4.99 7.88 -13.22
C ASP A 74 4.92 6.54 -12.47
N GLU A 75 5.81 6.31 -11.50
CA GLU A 75 5.83 5.11 -10.67
C GLU A 75 4.58 5.02 -9.80
N TRP A 76 4.19 6.13 -9.20
CA TRP A 76 2.96 6.19 -8.41
C TRP A 76 1.71 5.98 -9.28
N ASN A 77 1.67 6.56 -10.49
CA ASN A 77 0.55 6.35 -11.40
C ASN A 77 0.40 4.89 -11.78
N PHE A 78 1.50 4.24 -12.16
CA PHE A 78 1.51 2.80 -12.47
C PHE A 78 1.01 1.96 -11.30
N PHE A 79 1.53 2.22 -10.09
CA PHE A 79 1.16 1.49 -8.88
C PHE A 79 -0.33 1.67 -8.53
N LEU A 80 -0.84 2.88 -8.64
CA LEU A 80 -2.27 3.15 -8.42
C LEU A 80 -3.15 2.48 -9.47
N ASP A 81 -2.76 2.46 -10.75
CA ASP A 81 -3.49 1.74 -11.79
C ASP A 81 -3.56 0.25 -11.46
N ASP A 82 -2.45 -0.37 -11.08
CA ASP A 82 -2.42 -1.77 -10.66
C ASP A 82 -3.34 -2.04 -9.46
N LEU A 83 -3.34 -1.16 -8.46
CA LEU A 83 -4.24 -1.28 -7.31
C LEU A 83 -5.71 -1.15 -7.68
N PHE A 84 -6.08 -0.11 -8.42
CA PHE A 84 -7.48 0.16 -8.76
C PHE A 84 -8.06 -0.88 -9.72
N GLU A 85 -7.29 -1.31 -10.72
CA GLU A 85 -7.79 -2.20 -11.75
C GLU A 85 -7.75 -3.67 -11.34
N ARG A 86 -6.69 -4.09 -10.64
CA ARG A 86 -6.44 -5.51 -10.37
C ARG A 86 -6.74 -5.93 -8.95
N GLN A 87 -6.49 -5.06 -7.97
CA GLN A 87 -6.50 -5.45 -6.56
C GLN A 87 -7.74 -4.97 -5.79
N LEU A 88 -8.33 -3.84 -6.17
CA LEU A 88 -9.42 -3.23 -5.42
C LEU A 88 -10.79 -3.60 -6.00
N LYS A 89 -11.75 -3.91 -5.13
CA LYS A 89 -13.16 -4.06 -5.52
C LYS A 89 -13.80 -2.70 -5.84
N PRO A 90 -14.85 -2.67 -6.67
CA PRO A 90 -15.72 -1.48 -6.77
C PRO A 90 -16.29 -1.10 -5.40
N GLY A 91 -16.22 0.16 -5.04
CA GLY A 91 -16.59 0.65 -3.70
C GLY A 91 -15.51 0.46 -2.63
N GLY A 92 -14.40 -0.19 -2.96
CA GLY A 92 -13.28 -0.40 -2.05
C GLY A 92 -12.51 0.88 -1.73
N GLN A 93 -11.64 0.79 -0.74
CA GLN A 93 -10.86 1.91 -0.21
C GLN A 93 -9.37 1.58 -0.19
N ILE A 94 -8.54 2.60 -0.41
CA ILE A 94 -7.10 2.55 -0.18
C ILE A 94 -6.77 3.57 0.89
N PHE A 95 -5.95 3.18 1.86
CA PHE A 95 -5.47 4.06 2.90
C PHE A 95 -3.98 3.82 3.14
N PHE A 96 -3.16 4.86 2.94
CA PHE A 96 -1.73 4.80 3.18
C PHE A 96 -1.29 5.83 4.22
N GLU A 97 -0.45 5.38 5.12
CA GLU A 97 0.39 6.19 6.00
C GLU A 97 1.84 5.94 5.58
N ILE A 98 2.46 6.92 4.93
CA ILE A 98 3.76 6.78 4.31
C ILE A 98 4.83 7.49 5.15
N ASN A 99 5.93 6.82 5.41
CA ASN A 99 7.05 7.43 6.10
C ASN A 99 7.70 8.54 5.26
N SER A 100 8.03 9.65 5.90
CA SER A 100 8.81 10.72 5.27
C SER A 100 10.25 10.24 4.98
N GLY A 101 10.86 10.83 3.97
CA GLY A 101 12.28 10.62 3.73
C GLY A 101 13.17 11.47 4.64
N LYS A 102 14.47 11.45 4.36
CA LYS A 102 15.48 12.28 5.04
C LYS A 102 15.19 13.79 4.94
N ASP A 103 14.49 14.21 3.89
CA ASP A 103 14.01 15.58 3.66
C ASP A 103 12.78 15.95 4.49
N LYS A 104 12.24 15.02 5.28
CA LYS A 104 11.00 15.14 6.07
C LYS A 104 9.77 15.48 5.23
N ARG A 105 9.79 15.18 3.94
CA ARG A 105 8.65 15.31 3.04
C ARG A 105 8.00 13.95 2.83
N TYR A 106 6.67 13.90 2.94
CA TYR A 106 5.93 12.67 2.69
C TYR A 106 5.74 12.43 1.19
N PHE A 107 5.33 13.48 0.46
CA PHE A 107 5.12 13.42 -0.99
C PHE A 107 5.69 14.67 -1.65
N PRO A 108 6.48 14.53 -2.73
CA PRO A 108 6.86 15.66 -3.58
C PRO A 108 5.61 16.37 -4.17
N PRO A 109 5.70 17.68 -4.48
CA PRO A 109 4.55 18.44 -5.00
C PRO A 109 3.89 17.80 -6.22
N ALA A 110 4.65 17.28 -7.17
CA ALA A 110 4.13 16.62 -8.37
C ALA A 110 3.35 15.31 -8.05
N VAL A 111 3.77 14.57 -7.02
CA VAL A 111 3.06 13.37 -6.55
C VAL A 111 1.77 13.77 -5.84
N ARG A 112 1.79 14.82 -5.01
CA ARG A 112 0.56 15.34 -4.39
C ARG A 112 -0.46 15.79 -5.42
N GLU A 113 -0.02 16.47 -6.47
CA GLU A 113 -0.88 16.88 -7.58
C GLU A 113 -1.47 15.67 -8.32
N LEU A 114 -0.67 14.64 -8.59
CA LEU A 114 -1.16 13.39 -9.16
C LEU A 114 -2.25 12.78 -8.27
N PHE A 115 -2.01 12.64 -6.98
CA PHE A 115 -2.97 12.05 -6.03
C PHE A 115 -4.27 12.85 -5.99
N ALA A 116 -4.19 14.17 -5.92
CA ALA A 116 -5.37 15.04 -5.94
C ALA A 116 -6.19 14.89 -7.24
N ARG A 117 -5.53 14.85 -8.41
CA ARG A 117 -6.19 14.60 -9.70
C ARG A 117 -6.88 13.23 -9.75
N ARG A 118 -6.35 12.25 -9.02
CA ARG A 118 -6.94 10.90 -8.90
C ARG A 118 -7.97 10.79 -7.77
N GLY A 119 -8.39 11.91 -7.19
CA GLY A 119 -9.44 11.96 -6.18
C GLY A 119 -9.01 11.54 -4.78
N ALA A 120 -7.72 11.64 -4.46
CA ALA A 120 -7.24 11.40 -3.12
C ALA A 120 -7.62 12.49 -2.12
N GLU A 121 -7.89 12.09 -0.90
CA GLU A 121 -7.85 12.95 0.28
C GLU A 121 -6.44 12.83 0.89
N ILE A 122 -5.78 13.97 1.14
CA ILE A 122 -4.39 14.01 1.61
C ILE A 122 -4.32 14.85 2.88
N GLU A 123 -3.87 14.26 3.98
CA GLU A 123 -3.66 14.92 5.26
C GLU A 123 -2.29 14.52 5.84
N GLY A 124 -1.29 15.42 5.70
CA GLY A 124 0.08 15.14 6.15
C GLY A 124 0.70 13.93 5.45
N GLU A 125 1.01 12.89 6.22
CA GLU A 125 1.51 11.58 5.79
C GLU A 125 0.42 10.63 5.31
N PHE A 126 -0.84 10.97 5.57
CA PHE A 126 -1.97 10.13 5.19
C PHE A 126 -2.49 10.48 3.80
N VAL A 127 -2.80 9.47 3.04
CA VAL A 127 -3.48 9.60 1.75
C VAL A 127 -4.49 8.48 1.59
N SER A 128 -5.69 8.83 1.13
CA SER A 128 -6.75 7.84 0.94
C SER A 128 -7.52 8.06 -0.35
N TRP A 129 -8.04 6.96 -0.88
CA TRP A 129 -8.96 6.94 -2.01
C TRP A 129 -10.16 6.09 -1.68
N LYS A 130 -11.31 6.51 -2.17
CA LYS A 130 -12.54 5.74 -2.12
C LYS A 130 -13.12 5.62 -3.52
N THR A 131 -13.21 4.39 -4.02
CA THR A 131 -13.82 4.16 -5.33
C THR A 131 -15.35 4.21 -5.22
N LYS A 132 -16.00 4.59 -6.32
CA LYS A 132 -17.47 4.55 -6.36
C LYS A 132 -17.93 3.09 -6.38
N PRO A 133 -19.02 2.75 -5.66
CA PRO A 133 -19.64 1.44 -5.82
C PRO A 133 -20.10 1.26 -7.28
N SER A 134 -20.01 0.03 -7.78
CA SER A 134 -20.67 -0.29 -9.05
C SER A 134 -22.17 -0.16 -8.86
N CYS A 135 -22.78 0.57 -9.75
CA CYS A 135 -24.25 0.59 -9.83
C CYS A 135 -24.77 -0.75 -10.31
#